data_9ccfef2ed56618ecf17d26ef755a8cfe
#
_entry.id   9ccfef2ed56618ecf17d26ef755a8cfe
#
_cell.length_a   1.000
_cell.length_b   1.000
_cell.length_c   1.000
_cell.angle_alpha   90.00
_cell.angle_beta   90.00
_cell.angle_gamma   90.00
#
_symmetry.space_group_name_H-M   'P 1'
#
loop_
_entity.id
_entity.type
_entity.pdbx_description
1 polymer ?
#
loop_
_entity_poly.entity_id
_entity_poly.type
_entity_poly.pdbx_seq_one_letter_code
_entity_poly.pdbx_strand_id
1 'polypeptide(L)'
;MRRTKADAEKTRENILATAEQLFLRNGVAHTSLEQVARASGVTRGAVYWHFQNKSHLLNEILDQIRPRPEQIAERLNXPTETYPLQNLRDLLVEILADLAVNEQERNILTILLMRCEFTDELSDAQERHTAFINHFIALSEAQFERERERLRPGISPRLAARLLHATLVGMLSDRLRDPKLFDAQTEAPAMIDALFSGLLRDWQIVEXRASA
;
A
#
# COMPACT_ATOMS: atom_id res chain seq x y z
N MET A 1 37.77 3.50 -15.86
CA MET A 1 37.69 3.02 -14.46
C MET A 1 36.44 2.17 -14.28
N ARG A 2 36.56 0.92 -13.84
CA ARG A 2 35.43 -0.02 -13.72
C ARG A 2 34.57 0.39 -12.52
N ARG A 3 33.28 0.67 -12.76
CA ARG A 3 32.32 1.00 -11.70
C ARG A 3 32.18 -0.18 -10.76
N THR A 4 32.25 0.08 -9.46
CA THR A 4 32.05 -0.96 -8.47
C THR A 4 30.55 -1.29 -8.35
N LYS A 5 30.25 -2.45 -7.75
CA LYS A 5 28.88 -2.85 -7.47
C LYS A 5 28.19 -1.80 -6.57
N ALA A 6 28.93 -1.23 -5.61
CA ALA A 6 28.42 -0.20 -4.73
C ALA A 6 28.07 1.08 -5.49
N ASP A 7 28.89 1.47 -6.48
CA ASP A 7 28.64 2.65 -7.32
C ASP A 7 27.38 2.45 -8.16
N ALA A 8 27.19 1.25 -8.73
CA ALA A 8 26.03 0.92 -9.53
C ALA A 8 24.74 0.99 -8.67
N GLU A 9 24.80 0.46 -7.45
CA GLU A 9 23.64 0.47 -6.55
C GLU A 9 23.28 1.92 -6.14
N LYS A 10 24.28 2.75 -5.90
CA LYS A 10 24.10 4.16 -5.57
C LYS A 10 23.42 4.90 -6.72
N THR A 11 23.83 4.62 -7.95
CA THR A 11 23.22 5.21 -9.15
C THR A 11 21.77 4.76 -9.26
N ARG A 12 21.48 3.47 -9.03
CA ARG A 12 20.15 2.92 -9.09
C ARG A 12 19.23 3.63 -8.06
N GLU A 13 19.70 3.77 -6.85
CA GLU A 13 18.94 4.44 -5.79
C GLU A 13 18.66 5.90 -6.12
N ASN A 14 19.64 6.60 -6.71
CA ASN A 14 19.47 7.98 -7.14
C ASN A 14 18.39 8.09 -8.23
N ILE A 15 18.39 7.18 -9.20
CA ILE A 15 17.38 7.16 -10.25
C ILE A 15 15.99 6.93 -9.66
N LEU A 16 15.86 5.96 -8.74
CA LEU A 16 14.58 5.67 -8.08
C LEU A 16 14.05 6.89 -7.31
N ALA A 17 14.90 7.53 -6.52
CA ALA A 17 14.50 8.69 -5.72
C ALA A 17 14.08 9.86 -6.61
N THR A 18 14.82 10.09 -7.70
CA THR A 18 14.53 11.16 -8.65
C THR A 18 13.21 10.89 -9.37
N ALA A 19 13.01 9.65 -9.82
CA ALA A 19 11.77 9.27 -10.50
C ALA A 19 10.55 9.43 -9.58
N GLU A 20 10.70 9.04 -8.31
CA GLU A 20 9.64 9.21 -7.33
C GLU A 20 9.21 10.68 -7.24
N GLN A 21 10.17 11.60 -7.15
CA GLN A 21 9.86 13.03 -7.05
C GLN A 21 9.21 13.56 -8.34
N LEU A 22 9.69 13.13 -9.50
CA LEU A 22 9.11 13.56 -10.77
C LEU A 22 7.70 13.00 -10.98
N PHE A 23 7.48 11.74 -10.64
CA PHE A 23 6.14 11.13 -10.72
C PHE A 23 5.17 11.85 -9.79
N LEU A 24 5.61 12.18 -8.60
CA LEU A 24 4.79 12.88 -7.62
C LEU A 24 4.39 14.28 -8.13
N ARG A 25 5.35 14.99 -8.71
CA ARG A 25 5.16 16.36 -9.16
C ARG A 25 4.35 16.45 -10.46
N ASN A 26 4.70 15.62 -11.46
CA ASN A 26 4.21 15.73 -12.82
C ASN A 26 3.17 14.67 -13.18
N GLY A 27 3.09 13.59 -12.43
CA GLY A 27 2.31 12.40 -12.80
C GLY A 27 3.15 11.42 -13.60
N VAL A 28 2.79 10.15 -13.54
CA VAL A 28 3.55 9.08 -14.21
C VAL A 28 3.46 9.24 -15.73
N ALA A 29 2.26 9.53 -16.26
CA ALA A 29 2.05 9.68 -17.70
C ALA A 29 2.85 10.84 -18.30
N HIS A 30 3.09 11.88 -17.51
CA HIS A 30 3.76 13.09 -17.98
C HIS A 30 5.24 13.14 -17.64
N THR A 31 5.83 12.02 -17.25
CA THR A 31 7.25 11.91 -16.94
C THR A 31 7.90 10.88 -17.85
N SER A 32 8.93 11.28 -18.56
CA SER A 32 9.69 10.39 -19.44
C SER A 32 10.96 9.91 -18.75
N LEU A 33 11.52 8.78 -19.22
CA LEU A 33 12.81 8.30 -18.72
C LEU A 33 13.94 9.26 -19.05
N GLU A 34 13.81 10.01 -20.14
CA GLU A 34 14.79 11.06 -20.50
C GLU A 34 14.80 12.18 -19.46
N GLN A 35 13.62 12.58 -18.97
CA GLN A 35 13.51 13.56 -17.90
C GLN A 35 14.14 13.02 -16.59
N VAL A 36 13.90 11.74 -16.30
CA VAL A 36 14.50 11.11 -15.11
C VAL A 36 16.02 11.10 -15.22
N ALA A 37 16.56 10.74 -16.38
CA ALA A 37 18.02 10.74 -16.61
C ALA A 37 18.61 12.13 -16.39
N ARG A 38 18.00 13.14 -17.00
CA ARG A 38 18.47 14.52 -16.87
C ARG A 38 18.44 15.00 -15.43
N ALA A 39 17.34 14.75 -14.73
CA ALA A 39 17.18 15.19 -13.34
C ALA A 39 18.09 14.45 -12.36
N SER A 40 18.43 13.18 -12.69
CA SER A 40 19.35 12.38 -11.86
C SER A 40 20.82 12.67 -12.14
N GLY A 41 21.12 13.42 -13.22
CA GLY A 41 22.50 13.68 -13.62
C GLY A 41 23.20 12.46 -14.22
N VAL A 42 22.43 11.55 -14.84
CA VAL A 42 22.99 10.35 -15.49
C VAL A 42 22.60 10.33 -16.97
N THR A 43 23.25 9.45 -17.73
CA THR A 43 22.92 9.30 -19.14
C THR A 43 21.63 8.49 -19.29
N ARG A 44 20.97 8.64 -20.43
CA ARG A 44 19.81 7.81 -20.81
C ARG A 44 20.19 6.32 -20.75
N GLY A 45 21.37 5.98 -21.25
CA GLY A 45 21.86 4.60 -21.22
C GLY A 45 21.98 4.04 -19.81
N ALA A 46 22.40 4.88 -18.85
CA ALA A 46 22.51 4.45 -17.46
C ALA A 46 21.12 4.11 -16.88
N VAL A 47 20.10 4.90 -17.22
CA VAL A 47 18.72 4.62 -16.77
C VAL A 47 18.27 3.27 -17.37
N TYR A 48 18.43 3.09 -18.68
CA TYR A 48 18.00 1.85 -19.35
C TYR A 48 18.81 0.62 -18.91
N TRP A 49 20.02 0.84 -18.41
CA TRP A 49 20.80 -0.28 -17.87
C TRP A 49 20.17 -0.82 -16.58
N HIS A 50 19.58 0.06 -15.76
CA HIS A 50 18.95 -0.33 -14.50
C HIS A 50 17.47 -0.69 -14.64
N PHE A 51 16.76 -0.01 -15.53
CA PHE A 51 15.28 -0.16 -15.67
C PHE A 51 14.92 -0.27 -17.15
N GLN A 52 14.27 -1.37 -17.52
CA GLN A 52 13.95 -1.67 -18.91
C GLN A 52 13.01 -0.63 -19.54
N ASN A 53 12.05 -0.13 -18.76
CA ASN A 53 11.05 0.82 -19.23
C ASN A 53 10.42 1.51 -18.01
N LYS A 54 9.48 2.41 -18.29
CA LYS A 54 8.80 3.17 -17.23
C LYS A 54 7.99 2.27 -16.31
N SER A 55 7.37 1.23 -16.84
CA SER A 55 6.61 0.27 -16.06
C SER A 55 7.49 -0.45 -15.03
N HIS A 56 8.69 -0.89 -15.46
CA HIS A 56 9.67 -1.51 -14.56
C HIS A 56 10.07 -0.55 -13.44
N LEU A 57 10.35 0.70 -13.81
CA LEU A 57 10.73 1.73 -12.84
C LEU A 57 9.61 1.97 -11.82
N LEU A 58 8.37 2.09 -12.30
CA LEU A 58 7.21 2.28 -11.42
C LEU A 58 7.05 1.09 -10.46
N ASN A 59 7.18 -0.14 -10.95
CA ASN A 59 7.10 -1.33 -10.10
C ASN A 59 8.15 -1.30 -8.99
N GLU A 60 9.38 -0.90 -9.33
CA GLU A 60 10.46 -0.84 -8.33
C GLU A 60 10.16 0.22 -7.26
N ILE A 61 9.52 1.34 -7.65
CA ILE A 61 9.10 2.36 -6.70
C ILE A 61 8.00 1.80 -5.78
N LEU A 62 6.97 1.18 -6.37
CA LEU A 62 5.86 0.63 -5.59
C LEU A 62 6.31 -0.50 -4.66
N ASP A 63 7.29 -1.31 -5.09
CA ASP A 63 7.80 -2.41 -4.28
C ASP A 63 8.48 -1.93 -2.99
N GLN A 64 8.89 -0.67 -2.92
CA GLN A 64 9.49 -0.13 -1.70
C GLN A 64 8.49 -0.08 -0.54
N ILE A 65 7.19 -0.05 -0.84
CA ILE A 65 6.15 0.00 0.19
C ILE A 65 5.23 -1.21 0.19
N ARG A 66 5.28 -2.06 -0.84
CA ARG A 66 4.43 -3.27 -0.87
C ARG A 66 5.12 -4.40 -0.10
N PRO A 67 4.53 -4.88 1.00
CA PRO A 67 5.11 -6.03 1.69
C PRO A 67 4.98 -7.28 0.82
N ARG A 68 5.92 -8.20 0.98
CA ARG A 68 5.84 -9.48 0.29
C ARG A 68 4.67 -10.29 0.84
N PRO A 69 4.03 -11.12 0.00
CA PRO A 69 2.90 -11.94 0.47
C PRO A 69 3.22 -12.78 1.71
N GLU A 70 4.43 -13.30 1.82
CA GLU A 70 4.88 -14.10 2.97
C GLU A 70 4.88 -13.26 4.25
N GLN A 71 5.29 -11.99 4.15
CA GLN A 71 5.30 -11.07 5.30
C GLN A 71 3.89 -10.77 5.78
N ILE A 72 2.96 -10.58 4.85
CA ILE A 72 1.55 -10.36 5.22
C ILE A 72 1.00 -11.62 5.89
N ALA A 73 1.26 -12.79 5.31
CA ALA A 73 0.79 -14.05 5.87
C ALA A 73 1.34 -14.30 7.27
N GLU A 74 2.63 -14.03 7.49
CA GLU A 74 3.24 -14.16 8.82
C GLU A 74 2.58 -13.22 9.82
N ARG A 75 2.33 -11.97 9.41
CA ARG A 75 1.70 -10.97 10.27
C ARG A 75 0.28 -11.38 10.67
N LEU A 76 -0.47 -11.96 9.72
CA LEU A 76 -1.86 -12.38 9.98
C LEU A 76 -1.95 -13.65 10.81
N ASN A 77 -0.92 -14.47 10.81
CA ASN A 77 -0.92 -15.75 11.53
C ASN A 77 -0.18 -15.72 12.86
N UNK A 78 0.37 -14.61 13.23
CA UNK A 78 0.90 -14.53 14.24
C UNK A 78 0.14 -14.95 15.20
N PRO A 79 0.62 -15.75 16.17
CA PRO A 79 -0.15 -16.17 17.33
C PRO A 79 -0.64 -14.96 18.13
N THR A 80 -1.89 -14.94 18.40
CA THR A 80 -2.49 -13.97 19.31
C THR A 80 -3.25 -14.73 20.38
N GLU A 81 -3.27 -14.19 21.58
CA GLU A 81 -4.07 -14.72 22.67
C GLU A 81 -5.55 -14.38 22.51
N THR A 82 -5.83 -13.51 21.56
CA THR A 82 -7.17 -13.02 21.26
C THR A 82 -7.65 -13.57 19.92
N TYR A 83 -8.63 -12.94 19.35
CA TYR A 83 -9.34 -13.46 18.16
C TYR A 83 -8.47 -13.43 16.91
N PRO A 84 -8.58 -14.44 16.02
CA PRO A 84 -7.79 -14.45 14.77
C PRO A 84 -7.96 -13.23 13.90
N LEU A 85 -9.11 -12.58 13.92
CA LEU A 85 -9.34 -11.37 13.13
C LEU A 85 -8.71 -10.12 13.74
N GLN A 86 -8.19 -10.20 14.98
CA GLN A 86 -7.51 -9.06 15.61
C GLN A 86 -6.24 -8.69 14.83
N ASN A 87 -5.49 -9.68 14.36
CA ASN A 87 -4.28 -9.43 13.58
C ASN A 87 -4.61 -8.66 12.30
N LEU A 88 -5.70 -9.03 11.63
CA LEU A 88 -6.12 -8.34 10.39
C LEU A 88 -6.53 -6.90 10.69
N ARG A 89 -7.31 -6.72 11.75
CA ARG A 89 -7.71 -5.37 12.19
C ARG A 89 -6.48 -4.51 12.50
N ASP A 90 -5.53 -5.06 13.25
CA ASP A 90 -4.34 -4.32 13.66
C ASP A 90 -3.46 -3.98 12.47
N LEU A 91 -3.37 -4.87 11.48
CA LEU A 91 -2.63 -4.60 10.25
C LEU A 91 -3.21 -3.37 9.53
N LEU A 92 -4.53 -3.27 9.41
CA LEU A 92 -5.14 -2.13 8.75
C LEU A 92 -4.88 -0.83 9.50
N VAL A 93 -4.98 -0.88 10.83
CA VAL A 93 -4.71 0.30 11.66
C VAL A 93 -3.26 0.74 11.50
N GLU A 94 -2.31 -0.20 11.47
CA GLU A 94 -0.89 0.11 11.27
C GLU A 94 -0.64 0.76 9.91
N ILE A 95 -1.26 0.23 8.85
CA ILE A 95 -1.11 0.80 7.51
C ILE A 95 -1.56 2.27 7.51
N LEU A 96 -2.68 2.56 8.14
CA LEU A 96 -3.20 3.92 8.20
C LEU A 96 -2.35 4.82 9.09
N ALA A 97 -1.85 4.30 10.21
CA ALA A 97 -1.00 5.07 11.12
C ALA A 97 0.35 5.41 10.47
N ASP A 98 0.90 4.51 9.67
CA ASP A 98 2.19 4.74 8.99
C ASP A 98 2.11 5.94 8.05
N LEU A 99 0.95 6.22 7.46
CA LEU A 99 0.79 7.42 6.63
C LEU A 99 1.09 8.72 7.39
N ALA A 100 0.86 8.73 8.71
CA ALA A 100 1.08 9.94 9.50
C ALA A 100 2.56 10.25 9.69
N VAL A 101 3.42 9.21 9.69
CA VAL A 101 4.83 9.36 10.07
C VAL A 101 5.82 9.05 8.94
N ASN A 102 5.40 8.38 7.89
CA ASN A 102 6.31 7.94 6.82
C ASN A 102 6.07 8.73 5.54
N GLU A 103 6.93 9.72 5.30
CA GLU A 103 6.81 10.60 4.12
C GLU A 103 6.96 9.82 2.81
N GLN A 104 7.90 8.88 2.74
CA GLN A 104 8.09 8.09 1.52
C GLN A 104 6.84 7.27 1.19
N GLU A 105 6.23 6.67 2.20
CA GLU A 105 5.01 5.89 2.02
C GLU A 105 3.87 6.78 1.50
N ARG A 106 3.71 7.99 2.09
CA ARG A 106 2.73 8.95 1.61
C ARG A 106 2.97 9.32 0.15
N ASN A 107 4.23 9.58 -0.21
CA ASN A 107 4.58 9.98 -1.57
C ASN A 107 4.27 8.86 -2.57
N ILE A 108 4.67 7.64 -2.27
CA ILE A 108 4.47 6.51 -3.18
C ILE A 108 2.97 6.17 -3.31
N LEU A 109 2.23 6.19 -2.20
CA LEU A 109 0.78 5.97 -2.27
C LEU A 109 0.07 7.09 -3.02
N THR A 110 0.53 8.33 -2.88
CA THR A 110 0.00 9.45 -3.66
C THR A 110 0.23 9.22 -5.16
N ILE A 111 1.42 8.76 -5.53
CA ILE A 111 1.70 8.43 -6.94
C ILE A 111 0.72 7.38 -7.44
N LEU A 112 0.59 6.28 -6.69
CA LEU A 112 -0.25 5.15 -7.08
C LEU A 112 -1.73 5.53 -7.21
N LEU A 113 -2.26 6.24 -6.21
CA LEU A 113 -3.70 6.48 -6.10
C LEU A 113 -4.16 7.76 -6.80
N MET A 114 -3.27 8.72 -7.02
CA MET A 114 -3.67 10.05 -7.52
C MET A 114 -2.88 10.55 -8.71
N ARG A 115 -1.72 9.96 -9.02
CA ARG A 115 -0.83 10.49 -10.05
C ARG A 115 -0.50 9.47 -11.13
N CYS A 116 -1.25 8.39 -11.22
CA CYS A 116 -0.97 7.30 -12.16
C CYS A 116 -2.23 6.86 -12.88
N GLU A 117 -2.25 7.03 -14.19
CA GLU A 117 -3.24 6.37 -15.05
C GLU A 117 -2.55 5.16 -15.64
N PHE A 118 -3.13 3.99 -15.45
CA PHE A 118 -2.56 2.76 -15.99
C PHE A 118 -2.91 2.63 -17.46
N THR A 119 -2.11 3.28 -18.30
CA THR A 119 -2.20 3.16 -19.76
C THR A 119 -1.50 1.88 -20.22
N ASP A 120 -1.58 1.57 -21.51
CA ASP A 120 -0.93 0.38 -22.09
C ASP A 120 0.56 0.33 -21.79
N GLU A 121 1.22 1.49 -21.76
CA GLU A 121 2.64 1.60 -21.43
C GLU A 121 2.96 1.03 -20.05
N LEU A 122 1.98 1.05 -19.14
CA LEU A 122 2.14 0.63 -17.75
C LEU A 122 1.42 -0.69 -17.45
N SER A 123 1.12 -1.49 -18.49
CA SER A 123 0.33 -2.72 -18.32
C SER A 123 0.99 -3.71 -17.34
N ASP A 124 2.32 -3.86 -17.39
CA ASP A 124 3.02 -4.78 -16.48
C ASP A 124 2.90 -4.31 -15.03
N ALA A 125 3.02 -2.99 -14.79
CA ALA A 125 2.86 -2.43 -13.46
C ALA A 125 1.42 -2.59 -12.97
N GLN A 126 0.44 -2.41 -13.87
CA GLN A 126 -0.97 -2.62 -13.53
C GLN A 126 -1.24 -4.06 -13.14
N GLU A 127 -0.74 -5.02 -13.91
CA GLU A 127 -0.91 -6.45 -13.64
C GLU A 127 -0.32 -6.82 -12.28
N ARG A 128 0.88 -6.33 -11.99
CA ARG A 128 1.54 -6.62 -10.72
C ARG A 128 0.78 -6.03 -9.55
N HIS A 129 0.26 -4.81 -9.69
CA HIS A 129 -0.54 -4.20 -8.64
C HIS A 129 -1.86 -4.93 -8.45
N THR A 130 -2.54 -5.32 -9.53
CA THR A 130 -3.77 -6.12 -9.45
C THR A 130 -3.51 -7.44 -8.73
N ALA A 131 -2.39 -8.10 -9.03
CA ALA A 131 -2.02 -9.35 -8.36
C ALA A 131 -1.81 -9.12 -6.86
N PHE A 132 -1.19 -8.01 -6.48
CA PHE A 132 -0.99 -7.65 -5.07
C PHE A 132 -2.34 -7.47 -4.36
N ILE A 133 -3.27 -6.72 -4.99
CA ILE A 133 -4.61 -6.51 -4.43
C ILE A 133 -5.34 -7.84 -4.26
N ASN A 134 -5.34 -8.67 -5.29
CA ASN A 134 -6.03 -9.96 -5.26
C ASN A 134 -5.46 -10.87 -4.17
N HIS A 135 -4.14 -10.83 -3.98
CA HIS A 135 -3.49 -11.61 -2.93
C HIS A 135 -3.90 -11.12 -1.54
N PHE A 136 -3.93 -9.81 -1.33
CA PHE A 136 -4.35 -9.23 -0.05
C PHE A 136 -5.81 -9.61 0.25
N ILE A 137 -6.69 -9.54 -0.75
CA ILE A 137 -8.10 -9.92 -0.58
C ILE A 137 -8.19 -11.41 -0.24
N ALA A 138 -7.42 -12.27 -0.92
CA ALA A 138 -7.44 -13.71 -0.65
C ALA A 138 -6.96 -14.04 0.76
N LEU A 139 -5.90 -13.38 1.23
CA LEU A 139 -5.40 -13.57 2.60
C LEU A 139 -6.44 -13.11 3.63
N SER A 140 -7.10 -11.98 3.38
CA SER A 140 -8.16 -11.48 4.26
C SER A 140 -9.35 -12.43 4.27
N GLU A 141 -9.75 -12.92 3.10
CA GLU A 141 -10.84 -13.89 2.97
C GLU A 141 -10.56 -15.14 3.81
N ALA A 142 -9.31 -15.64 3.76
CA ALA A 142 -8.94 -16.82 4.53
C ALA A 142 -9.10 -16.59 6.04
N GLN A 143 -8.79 -15.38 6.53
CA GLN A 143 -8.99 -15.05 7.93
C GLN A 143 -10.48 -15.07 8.30
N PHE A 144 -11.33 -14.47 7.47
CA PHE A 144 -12.79 -14.51 7.70
C PHE A 144 -13.34 -15.92 7.57
N GLU A 145 -12.81 -16.74 6.66
CA GLU A 145 -13.25 -18.13 6.51
C GLU A 145 -12.99 -18.92 7.79
N ARG A 146 -11.86 -18.71 8.45
CA ARG A 146 -11.54 -19.38 9.71
C ARG A 146 -12.54 -19.04 10.81
N GLU A 147 -13.18 -17.89 10.72
CA GLU A 147 -14.12 -17.37 11.71
C GLU A 147 -15.51 -17.17 11.10
N ARG A 148 -15.89 -18.02 10.12
CA ARG A 148 -17.10 -17.88 9.32
C ARG A 148 -18.36 -17.72 10.17
N GLU A 149 -18.46 -18.46 11.28
CA GLU A 149 -19.63 -18.42 12.13
C GLU A 149 -19.84 -17.08 12.84
N ARG A 150 -18.81 -16.28 12.92
CA ARG A 150 -18.89 -14.95 13.54
C ARG A 150 -19.42 -13.89 12.56
N LEU A 151 -19.43 -14.20 11.27
CA LEU A 151 -19.95 -13.25 10.27
C LEU A 151 -21.46 -13.06 10.44
N ARG A 152 -21.92 -11.85 10.20
CA ARG A 152 -23.36 -11.57 10.24
C ARG A 152 -24.05 -12.27 9.05
N PRO A 153 -25.36 -12.59 9.19
CA PRO A 153 -26.10 -13.22 8.10
C PRO A 153 -26.00 -12.40 6.81
N GLY A 154 -25.78 -13.10 5.69
CA GLY A 154 -25.67 -12.48 4.39
C GLY A 154 -24.29 -11.98 4.04
N ILE A 155 -23.33 -12.08 4.95
CA ILE A 155 -21.95 -11.65 4.69
C ILE A 155 -21.07 -12.89 4.52
N SER A 156 -20.60 -13.11 3.29
CA SER A 156 -19.63 -14.17 3.03
C SER A 156 -18.22 -13.72 3.38
N PRO A 157 -17.27 -14.63 3.61
CA PRO A 157 -15.87 -14.26 3.79
C PRO A 157 -15.34 -13.41 2.65
N ARG A 158 -15.70 -13.71 1.42
CA ARG A 158 -15.25 -12.94 0.25
C ARG A 158 -15.82 -11.52 0.27
N LEU A 159 -17.11 -11.37 0.60
CA LEU A 159 -17.73 -10.06 0.70
C LEU A 159 -17.05 -9.23 1.80
N ALA A 160 -16.79 -9.84 2.95
CA ALA A 160 -16.11 -9.16 4.06
C ALA A 160 -14.72 -8.68 3.63
N ALA A 161 -13.96 -9.55 2.95
CA ALA A 161 -12.61 -9.20 2.49
C ALA A 161 -12.64 -8.05 1.47
N ARG A 162 -13.61 -8.06 0.55
CA ARG A 162 -13.74 -6.99 -0.43
C ARG A 162 -14.12 -5.66 0.21
N LEU A 163 -15.04 -5.69 1.17
CA LEU A 163 -15.44 -4.49 1.90
C LEU A 163 -14.27 -3.92 2.70
N LEU A 164 -13.50 -4.79 3.31
CA LEU A 164 -12.33 -4.38 4.07
C LEU A 164 -11.30 -3.67 3.17
N HIS A 165 -11.00 -4.25 2.02
CA HIS A 165 -10.05 -3.65 1.08
C HIS A 165 -10.59 -2.30 0.55
N ALA A 166 -11.87 -2.25 0.18
CA ALA A 166 -12.48 -1.03 -0.34
C ALA A 166 -12.45 0.10 0.71
N THR A 167 -12.73 -0.25 1.96
CA THR A 167 -12.66 0.71 3.07
C THR A 167 -11.24 1.23 3.26
N LEU A 168 -10.26 0.32 3.27
CA LEU A 168 -8.85 0.71 3.42
C LEU A 168 -8.43 1.68 2.31
N VAL A 169 -8.71 1.33 1.05
CA VAL A 169 -8.33 2.18 -0.08
C VAL A 169 -9.05 3.53 -0.01
N GLY A 170 -10.31 3.54 0.36
CA GLY A 170 -11.06 4.78 0.53
C GLY A 170 -10.47 5.67 1.61
N MET A 171 -10.12 5.09 2.75
CA MET A 171 -9.50 5.84 3.85
C MET A 171 -8.11 6.38 3.46
N LEU A 172 -7.30 5.55 2.79
CA LEU A 172 -5.99 5.99 2.28
C LEU A 172 -6.15 7.15 1.31
N SER A 173 -7.07 7.03 0.36
CA SER A 173 -7.32 8.08 -0.64
C SER A 173 -7.78 9.38 0.00
N ASP A 174 -8.70 9.30 0.94
CA ASP A 174 -9.20 10.48 1.65
C ASP A 174 -8.09 11.18 2.41
N ARG A 175 -7.29 10.42 3.15
CA ARG A 175 -6.20 10.97 3.95
C ARG A 175 -5.13 11.64 3.09
N LEU A 176 -4.82 11.04 1.93
CA LEU A 176 -3.83 11.59 1.01
C LEU A 176 -4.35 12.85 0.30
N ARG A 177 -5.66 12.90 0.03
CA ARG A 177 -6.28 14.04 -0.62
C ARG A 177 -6.34 15.24 0.31
N ASP A 178 -6.71 15.01 1.57
CA ASP A 178 -6.82 16.07 2.56
C ASP A 178 -6.52 15.49 3.96
N PRO A 179 -5.33 15.80 4.50
CA PRO A 179 -4.95 15.28 5.83
C PRO A 179 -5.89 15.69 6.96
N LYS A 180 -6.77 16.64 6.74
CA LYS A 180 -7.72 17.12 7.76
C LYS A 180 -9.03 16.33 7.77
N LEU A 181 -9.24 15.43 6.78
CA LEU A 181 -10.50 14.68 6.70
C LEU A 181 -10.72 13.77 7.91
N PHE A 182 -9.67 13.17 8.43
CA PHE A 182 -9.74 12.43 9.69
C PHE A 182 -8.34 12.26 10.26
N ASP A 183 -8.28 12.07 11.58
CA ASP A 183 -7.00 11.83 12.26
C ASP A 183 -6.67 10.34 12.18
N ALA A 184 -5.52 10.03 11.55
CA ALA A 184 -5.13 8.64 11.31
C ALA A 184 -4.80 7.90 12.61
N GLN A 185 -4.41 8.60 13.68
CA GLN A 185 -4.03 7.95 14.93
C GLN A 185 -5.23 7.71 15.85
N THR A 186 -6.19 8.64 15.86
CA THR A 186 -7.32 8.55 16.78
C THR A 186 -8.60 8.06 16.12
N GLU A 187 -8.87 8.49 14.89
CA GLU A 187 -10.13 8.15 14.22
C GLU A 187 -10.03 6.88 13.38
N ALA A 188 -8.87 6.57 12.80
CA ALA A 188 -8.74 5.38 11.96
C ALA A 188 -9.05 4.09 12.72
N PRO A 189 -8.54 3.90 13.96
CA PRO A 189 -8.92 2.69 14.71
C PRO A 189 -10.43 2.56 14.89
N ALA A 190 -11.10 3.68 15.21
CA ALA A 190 -12.56 3.68 15.40
C ALA A 190 -13.30 3.33 14.11
N MET A 191 -12.83 3.86 12.98
CA MET A 191 -13.44 3.58 11.67
C MET A 191 -13.28 2.09 11.30
N ILE A 192 -12.10 1.54 11.53
CA ILE A 192 -11.85 0.11 11.25
C ILE A 192 -12.68 -0.77 12.20
N ASP A 193 -12.74 -0.42 13.48
CA ASP A 193 -13.57 -1.17 14.44
C ASP A 193 -15.06 -1.11 14.06
N ALA A 194 -15.54 0.04 13.56
CA ALA A 194 -16.91 0.16 13.10
C ALA A 194 -17.17 -0.79 11.91
N LEU A 195 -16.21 -0.88 10.99
CA LEU A 195 -16.33 -1.83 9.88
C LEU A 195 -16.42 -3.26 10.41
N PHE A 196 -15.51 -3.67 11.30
CA PHE A 196 -15.51 -5.02 11.86
C PHE A 196 -16.81 -5.30 12.62
N SER A 197 -17.33 -4.32 13.35
CA SER A 197 -18.61 -4.44 14.05
C SER A 197 -19.78 -4.65 13.08
N GLY A 198 -19.70 -4.05 11.90
CA GLY A 198 -20.70 -4.25 10.86
C GLY A 198 -20.61 -5.61 10.18
N LEU A 199 -19.42 -6.21 10.17
CA LEU A 199 -19.19 -7.52 9.53
C LEU A 199 -19.43 -8.69 10.50
N LEU A 200 -19.14 -8.51 11.79
CA LEU A 200 -19.11 -9.58 12.78
C LEU A 200 -20.16 -9.36 13.86
N ARG A 201 -20.71 -10.47 14.38
CA ARG A 201 -21.79 -10.44 15.40
C ARG A 201 -21.28 -9.97 16.76
N ASP A 202 -20.03 -10.29 17.07
CA ASP A 202 -19.48 -10.19 18.41
C ASP A 202 -18.24 -9.30 18.51
N TRP A 203 -18.00 -8.44 17.51
CA TRP A 203 -16.88 -7.52 17.57
C TRP A 203 -17.17 -6.42 18.59
N GLN A 204 -16.30 -6.30 19.58
CA GLN A 204 -16.46 -5.28 20.62
C GLN A 204 -15.55 -4.08 20.30
N ILE A 205 -16.16 -2.94 20.19
CA ILE A 205 -15.43 -1.70 20.05
C ILE A 205 -14.89 -1.35 21.45
N VAL A 206 -13.58 -1.39 21.60
CA VAL A 206 -12.95 -0.98 22.87
C VAL A 206 -12.92 0.55 22.86
N GLU A 207 -13.80 1.16 23.65
CA GLU A 207 -13.77 2.62 23.82
C GLU A 207 -12.48 3.01 24.53
N UNK A 208 -11.62 3.66 23.92
CA UNK A 208 -10.76 4.03 24.44
C UNK A 208 -11.10 4.75 25.47
N ARG A 209 -10.98 4.46 26.52
CA ARG A 209 -11.13 5.24 27.71
C ARG A 209 -10.25 6.47 27.58
N ALA A 210 -10.87 7.57 27.33
CA ALA A 210 -10.18 8.84 27.43
C ALA A 210 -9.57 8.89 28.82
N SER A 211 -8.25 8.99 28.87
CA SER A 211 -7.55 9.16 30.15
C SER A 211 -8.03 10.48 30.75
N ALA A 212 -8.68 10.40 31.88
CA ALA A 212 -9.13 11.58 32.62
C ALA A 212 -7.91 12.35 33.13
#